data_fab1abbf56c374f703e478f5099deeee
#
_entry.id   fab1abbf56c374f703e478f5099deeee
#
_cell.length_a   1.000
_cell.length_b   1.000
_cell.length_c   1.000
_cell.angle_alpha   90.00
_cell.angle_beta   90.00
_cell.angle_gamma   90.00
#
_symmetry.space_group_name_H-M   'P 1'
#
loop_
_entity.id
_entity.type
_entity.pdbx_description
1 polymer ?
#
loop_
_entity_poly.entity_id
_entity_poly.type
_entity_poly.pdbx_seq_one_letter_code
_entity_poly.pdbx_strand_id
1 'polypeptide(L)'
;MSLILGPDKECDYLDERNEDFSNEDFDSSSFCSSSFKGCNFLSSSFRSASFVDCTFIDCNFSSSDFSSSSFSRCKFVSCLFKGTVFSKVRMKDVKIENSSFLYVSFDNSDLKNSGIYNSKINDGSFSDISCKNFSLHSDNLSGTSFKGTMLSLISLKMSDISGIYISEGAKELKGAKLDVSQALDAAKLIGVEIFE
;
A
#
# COMPACT_ATOMS: atom_id res chain seq x y z
N MET A 1 8.45 30.97 6.50
CA MET A 1 9.64 30.34 7.12
C MET A 1 9.67 28.95 6.54
N SER A 2 10.54 28.65 5.58
CA SER A 2 10.58 27.30 5.01
C SER A 2 10.97 26.33 6.12
N LEU A 3 10.10 25.37 6.39
CA LEU A 3 10.36 24.28 7.33
C LEU A 3 11.59 23.54 6.79
N ILE A 4 12.68 23.51 7.53
CA ILE A 4 13.85 22.70 7.15
C ILE A 4 13.52 21.27 7.57
N LEU A 5 12.81 20.56 6.70
CA LEU A 5 12.66 19.12 6.76
C LEU A 5 13.96 18.50 6.24
N GLY A 6 14.30 17.32 6.71
CA GLY A 6 15.51 16.62 6.29
C GLY A 6 15.64 15.31 7.05
N PRO A 7 16.70 14.53 6.82
CA PRO A 7 16.91 13.26 7.49
C PRO A 7 17.13 13.43 9.01
N ASP A 8 16.77 12.39 9.77
CA ASP A 8 16.91 12.30 11.23
C ASP A 8 16.21 13.44 12.01
N LYS A 9 15.06 13.93 11.50
CA LYS A 9 14.29 15.02 12.15
C LYS A 9 13.06 14.50 12.87
N GLU A 10 12.71 15.23 13.94
CA GLU A 10 11.39 15.10 14.59
C GLU A 10 10.48 16.19 14.02
N CYS A 11 9.35 15.76 13.43
CA CYS A 11 8.42 16.58 12.67
C CYS A 11 7.01 16.42 13.23
N ASP A 12 6.73 17.10 14.34
CA ASP A 12 5.48 16.94 15.06
C ASP A 12 4.51 18.11 14.78
N TYR A 13 3.23 17.79 14.74
CA TYR A 13 2.12 18.75 14.63
C TYR A 13 2.19 19.66 13.39
N LEU A 14 2.73 19.15 12.28
CA LEU A 14 2.74 19.89 11.02
C LEU A 14 1.34 19.96 10.40
N ASP A 15 1.00 21.10 9.80
CA ASP A 15 -0.19 21.27 8.93
C ASP A 15 0.27 21.92 7.62
N GLU A 16 0.78 21.08 6.70
CA GLU A 16 1.36 21.55 5.44
C GLU A 16 0.35 21.42 4.30
N ARG A 17 0.29 22.43 3.45
CA ARG A 17 -0.67 22.49 2.36
C ARG A 17 -0.06 22.99 1.06
N ASN A 18 -0.25 22.18 0.00
CA ASN A 18 0.21 22.51 -1.36
C ASN A 18 1.71 22.81 -1.44
N GLU A 19 2.49 22.21 -0.53
CA GLU A 19 3.95 22.37 -0.50
C GLU A 19 4.61 21.37 -1.45
N ASP A 20 5.74 21.78 -2.02
CA ASP A 20 6.58 20.93 -2.85
C ASP A 20 7.79 20.44 -2.06
N PHE A 21 7.76 19.16 -1.75
CA PHE A 21 8.81 18.39 -1.07
C PHE A 21 9.42 17.35 -2.03
N SER A 22 9.36 17.58 -3.33
CA SER A 22 9.89 16.63 -4.31
C SER A 22 11.41 16.51 -4.22
N ASN A 23 11.91 15.26 -4.37
CA ASN A 23 13.33 14.90 -4.29
C ASN A 23 14.00 15.19 -2.93
N GLU A 24 13.22 15.38 -1.87
CA GLU A 24 13.74 15.63 -0.53
C GLU A 24 14.09 14.31 0.20
N ASP A 25 15.03 14.40 1.13
CA ASP A 25 15.47 13.29 1.98
C ASP A 25 14.89 13.44 3.38
N PHE A 26 14.04 12.50 3.76
CA PHE A 26 13.40 12.37 5.07
C PHE A 26 13.77 11.04 5.74
N ASP A 27 14.87 10.41 5.36
CA ASP A 27 15.30 9.14 5.91
C ASP A 27 15.44 9.23 7.44
N SER A 28 14.98 8.18 8.13
CA SER A 28 15.01 8.06 9.59
C SER A 28 14.26 9.15 10.36
N SER A 29 13.50 10.00 9.70
CA SER A 29 12.73 11.07 10.36
C SER A 29 11.46 10.52 11.01
N SER A 30 11.00 11.19 12.06
CA SER A 30 9.73 10.89 12.70
C SER A 30 8.71 12.00 12.48
N PHE A 31 7.49 11.59 12.14
CA PHE A 31 6.35 12.47 11.95
C PHE A 31 5.24 12.05 12.91
N CYS A 32 4.81 12.95 13.78
CA CYS A 32 3.74 12.67 14.73
C CYS A 32 2.64 13.71 14.61
N SER A 33 1.39 13.25 14.64
CA SER A 33 0.19 14.09 14.67
C SER A 33 0.18 15.18 13.59
N SER A 34 0.65 14.83 12.39
CA SER A 34 0.88 15.78 11.29
C SER A 34 -0.11 15.57 10.15
N SER A 35 -0.45 16.65 9.46
CA SER A 35 -1.38 16.68 8.33
C SER A 35 -0.72 17.30 7.10
N PHE A 36 -0.87 16.62 5.96
CA PHE A 36 -0.36 17.06 4.67
C PHE A 36 -1.51 17.03 3.66
N LYS A 37 -1.78 18.14 3.01
CA LYS A 37 -2.84 18.24 2.01
C LYS A 37 -2.34 18.86 0.71
N GLY A 38 -2.52 18.13 -0.40
CA GLY A 38 -2.10 18.60 -1.74
C GLY A 38 -0.58 18.71 -1.90
N CYS A 39 0.19 18.06 -1.01
CA CYS A 39 1.66 18.15 -1.03
C CYS A 39 2.27 17.21 -2.07
N ASN A 40 3.37 17.64 -2.66
CA ASN A 40 4.12 16.86 -3.64
C ASN A 40 5.39 16.29 -3.01
N PHE A 41 5.46 14.96 -2.91
CA PHE A 41 6.60 14.19 -2.42
C PHE A 41 7.23 13.33 -3.53
N LEU A 42 7.10 13.76 -4.79
CA LEU A 42 7.65 13.03 -5.93
C LEU A 42 9.13 12.70 -5.74
N SER A 43 9.50 11.43 -5.85
CA SER A 43 10.88 10.93 -5.75
C SER A 43 11.58 11.24 -4.42
N SER A 44 10.84 11.46 -3.34
CA SER A 44 11.40 11.69 -2.00
C SER A 44 11.74 10.38 -1.30
N SER A 45 12.71 10.41 -0.41
CA SER A 45 13.12 9.28 0.41
C SER A 45 12.60 9.41 1.83
N PHE A 46 12.02 8.31 2.34
CA PHE A 46 11.48 8.15 3.70
C PHE A 46 11.95 6.83 4.32
N ARG A 47 13.12 6.33 3.92
CA ARG A 47 13.61 5.04 4.41
C ARG A 47 13.78 5.06 5.92
N SER A 48 13.29 4.02 6.57
CA SER A 48 13.32 3.89 8.03
C SER A 48 12.59 5.01 8.78
N ALA A 49 11.79 5.83 8.12
CA ALA A 49 11.01 6.88 8.74
C ALA A 49 9.84 6.32 9.56
N SER A 50 9.37 7.08 10.53
CA SER A 50 8.24 6.73 11.39
C SER A 50 7.11 7.74 11.27
N PHE A 51 5.88 7.24 11.09
CA PHE A 51 4.68 8.05 10.99
C PHE A 51 3.66 7.59 12.03
N VAL A 52 3.25 8.49 12.91
CA VAL A 52 2.26 8.21 13.96
C VAL A 52 1.17 9.27 13.94
N ASP A 53 -0.10 8.83 13.87
CA ASP A 53 -1.26 9.72 13.84
C ASP A 53 -1.23 10.76 12.71
N CYS A 54 -0.67 10.40 11.54
CA CYS A 54 -0.53 11.30 10.40
C CYS A 54 -1.66 11.12 9.38
N THR A 55 -2.01 12.22 8.71
CA THR A 55 -3.02 12.22 7.66
C THR A 55 -2.47 12.86 6.38
N PHE A 56 -2.66 12.16 5.26
CA PHE A 56 -2.25 12.62 3.92
C PHE A 56 -3.47 12.66 3.01
N ILE A 57 -3.75 13.82 2.42
CA ILE A 57 -4.91 14.03 1.54
C ILE A 57 -4.41 14.64 0.23
N ASP A 58 -4.83 14.08 -0.91
CA ASP A 58 -4.48 14.57 -2.25
C ASP A 58 -2.96 14.72 -2.47
N CYS A 59 -2.13 13.88 -1.82
CA CYS A 59 -0.67 13.95 -1.93
C CYS A 59 -0.12 13.07 -3.03
N ASN A 60 1.00 13.48 -3.62
CA ASN A 60 1.72 12.71 -4.64
C ASN A 60 3.01 12.11 -4.06
N PHE A 61 3.05 10.78 -3.94
CA PHE A 61 4.20 10.00 -3.51
C PHE A 61 4.83 9.18 -4.65
N SER A 62 4.58 9.55 -5.89
CA SER A 62 5.12 8.79 -7.02
C SER A 62 6.64 8.69 -6.95
N SER A 63 7.17 7.49 -7.20
CA SER A 63 8.60 7.16 -7.13
C SER A 63 9.28 7.40 -5.76
N SER A 64 8.51 7.58 -4.68
CA SER A 64 9.06 7.72 -3.33
C SER A 64 9.45 6.37 -2.73
N ASP A 65 10.43 6.39 -1.84
CA ASP A 65 10.94 5.19 -1.16
C ASP A 65 10.62 5.24 0.35
N PHE A 66 9.71 4.37 0.79
CA PHE A 66 9.34 4.14 2.19
C PHE A 66 9.93 2.83 2.76
N SER A 67 10.96 2.28 2.14
CA SER A 67 11.53 1.00 2.59
C SER A 67 11.89 1.01 4.07
N SER A 68 11.46 -0.03 4.78
CA SER A 68 11.69 -0.24 6.22
C SER A 68 11.03 0.81 7.13
N SER A 69 10.18 1.68 6.63
CA SER A 69 9.45 2.66 7.43
C SER A 69 8.31 2.04 8.24
N SER A 70 7.76 2.80 9.16
CA SER A 70 6.64 2.38 10.01
C SER A 70 5.52 3.40 10.02
N PHE A 71 4.27 2.89 9.99
CA PHE A 71 3.06 3.69 10.05
C PHE A 71 2.14 3.16 11.16
N SER A 72 1.69 4.05 12.02
CA SER A 72 0.73 3.71 13.07
C SER A 72 -0.40 4.73 13.10
N ARG A 73 -1.65 4.27 12.99
CA ARG A 73 -2.87 5.11 12.99
C ARG A 73 -2.81 6.23 11.94
N CYS A 74 -2.31 5.91 10.75
CA CYS A 74 -2.20 6.87 9.65
C CYS A 74 -3.34 6.71 8.65
N LYS A 75 -3.66 7.80 7.97
CA LYS A 75 -4.67 7.83 6.93
C LYS A 75 -4.15 8.47 5.65
N PHE A 76 -4.41 7.81 4.52
CA PHE A 76 -4.15 8.33 3.18
C PHE A 76 -5.46 8.40 2.39
N VAL A 77 -5.75 9.53 1.79
CA VAL A 77 -6.96 9.73 0.99
C VAL A 77 -6.61 10.38 -0.35
N SER A 78 -7.07 9.81 -1.43
CA SER A 78 -6.86 10.35 -2.79
C SER A 78 -5.39 10.58 -3.15
N CYS A 79 -4.50 9.72 -2.65
CA CYS A 79 -3.07 9.85 -2.89
C CYS A 79 -2.60 9.08 -4.13
N LEU A 80 -1.48 9.51 -4.72
CA LEU A 80 -0.84 8.87 -5.86
C LEU A 80 0.44 8.16 -5.40
N PHE A 81 0.56 6.87 -5.76
CA PHE A 81 1.69 6.01 -5.38
C PHE A 81 2.29 5.27 -6.59
N LYS A 82 2.47 5.97 -7.71
CA LYS A 82 3.05 5.34 -8.91
C LYS A 82 4.54 5.04 -8.68
N GLY A 83 4.92 3.76 -8.73
CA GLY A 83 6.32 3.34 -8.55
C GLY A 83 6.84 3.55 -7.13
N THR A 84 5.96 3.74 -6.15
CA THR A 84 6.34 3.90 -4.74
C THR A 84 6.77 2.57 -4.14
N VAL A 85 7.82 2.59 -3.33
CA VAL A 85 8.35 1.40 -2.66
C VAL A 85 7.96 1.40 -1.18
N PHE A 86 7.17 0.40 -0.76
CA PHE A 86 6.81 0.11 0.63
C PHE A 86 7.40 -1.21 1.11
N SER A 87 8.53 -1.63 0.58
CA SER A 87 9.14 -2.90 0.97
C SER A 87 9.59 -2.90 2.43
N LYS A 88 9.31 -4.00 3.14
CA LYS A 88 9.67 -4.18 4.56
C LYS A 88 9.05 -3.15 5.51
N VAL A 89 7.93 -2.53 5.12
CA VAL A 89 7.22 -1.59 6.02
C VAL A 89 6.44 -2.33 7.10
N ARG A 90 6.19 -1.63 8.19
CA ARG A 90 5.24 -2.05 9.22
C ARG A 90 4.07 -1.07 9.24
N MET A 91 2.88 -1.58 8.96
CA MET A 91 1.64 -0.80 9.05
C MET A 91 0.75 -1.36 10.15
N LYS A 92 0.31 -0.50 11.05
CA LYS A 92 -0.64 -0.83 12.11
C LYS A 92 -1.73 0.22 12.18
N ASP A 93 -2.99 -0.22 12.08
CA ASP A 93 -4.18 0.65 12.11
C ASP A 93 -4.11 1.75 11.03
N VAL A 94 -3.68 1.38 9.80
CA VAL A 94 -3.53 2.28 8.64
C VAL A 94 -4.69 2.11 7.68
N LYS A 95 -5.23 3.22 7.20
CA LYS A 95 -6.30 3.22 6.20
C LYS A 95 -5.90 4.03 4.97
N ILE A 96 -6.02 3.41 3.80
CA ILE A 96 -5.76 4.06 2.51
C ILE A 96 -7.05 4.00 1.68
N GLU A 97 -7.52 5.13 1.18
CA GLU A 97 -8.80 5.22 0.48
C GLU A 97 -8.67 6.01 -0.83
N ASN A 98 -9.44 5.59 -1.85
CA ASN A 98 -9.61 6.31 -3.13
C ASN A 98 -8.28 6.69 -3.79
N SER A 99 -7.27 5.82 -3.66
CA SER A 99 -5.90 6.11 -4.07
C SER A 99 -5.49 5.29 -5.30
N SER A 100 -4.40 5.69 -5.95
CA SER A 100 -3.89 5.02 -7.13
C SER A 100 -2.48 4.50 -6.91
N PHE A 101 -2.32 3.18 -7.12
CA PHE A 101 -1.06 2.46 -7.01
C PHE A 101 -0.76 1.79 -8.35
N LEU A 102 0.27 2.23 -9.02
CA LEU A 102 0.77 1.61 -10.24
C LEU A 102 2.23 1.23 -10.02
N TYR A 103 2.57 -0.05 -10.17
CA TYR A 103 3.92 -0.59 -9.92
C TYR A 103 4.42 -0.37 -8.48
N VAL A 104 3.53 -0.45 -7.50
CA VAL A 104 3.88 -0.34 -6.07
C VAL A 104 4.45 -1.66 -5.56
N SER A 105 5.40 -1.62 -4.60
CA SER A 105 5.85 -2.82 -3.89
C SER A 105 5.57 -2.72 -2.39
N PHE A 106 4.87 -3.72 -1.85
CA PHE A 106 4.71 -3.95 -0.40
C PHE A 106 5.47 -5.20 0.08
N ASP A 107 6.43 -5.68 -0.70
CA ASP A 107 7.09 -6.96 -0.45
C ASP A 107 7.74 -7.05 0.93
N ASN A 108 7.63 -8.24 1.56
CA ASN A 108 8.20 -8.53 2.87
C ASN A 108 7.69 -7.64 4.01
N SER A 109 6.50 -7.09 3.89
CA SER A 109 5.90 -6.14 4.86
C SER A 109 5.03 -6.83 5.90
N ASP A 110 4.81 -6.16 7.04
CA ASP A 110 3.91 -6.59 8.11
C ASP A 110 2.72 -5.63 8.23
N LEU A 111 1.53 -6.11 7.84
CA LEU A 111 0.31 -5.31 7.71
C LEU A 111 -0.74 -5.78 8.73
N LYS A 112 -0.99 -4.99 9.77
CA LYS A 112 -1.92 -5.32 10.86
C LYS A 112 -3.05 -4.31 10.98
N ASN A 113 -4.30 -4.81 11.10
CA ASN A 113 -5.51 -4.00 11.25
C ASN A 113 -5.57 -2.85 10.24
N SER A 114 -5.12 -3.10 9.02
CA SER A 114 -4.94 -2.06 8.00
C SER A 114 -5.70 -2.44 6.73
N GLY A 115 -5.91 -1.49 5.84
CA GLY A 115 -6.57 -1.80 4.59
C GLY A 115 -6.46 -0.72 3.54
N ILE A 116 -6.65 -1.14 2.29
CA ILE A 116 -6.78 -0.30 1.11
C ILE A 116 -8.21 -0.46 0.62
N TYR A 117 -8.85 0.63 0.26
CA TYR A 117 -10.27 0.66 -0.06
C TYR A 117 -10.54 1.54 -1.29
N ASN A 118 -11.40 1.05 -2.21
CA ASN A 118 -11.85 1.79 -3.39
C ASN A 118 -10.68 2.34 -4.22
N SER A 119 -9.62 1.55 -4.38
CA SER A 119 -8.37 2.00 -4.98
C SER A 119 -8.01 1.17 -6.22
N LYS A 120 -7.10 1.69 -7.04
CA LYS A 120 -6.56 0.97 -8.19
C LYS A 120 -5.14 0.52 -7.86
N ILE A 121 -4.90 -0.80 -7.86
CA ILE A 121 -3.61 -1.40 -7.55
C ILE A 121 -3.20 -2.27 -8.73
N ASN A 122 -2.72 -1.62 -9.80
CA ASN A 122 -2.34 -2.32 -11.00
C ASN A 122 -0.84 -2.63 -11.00
N ASP A 123 -0.49 -3.85 -11.43
CA ASP A 123 0.89 -4.29 -11.58
C ASP A 123 1.74 -4.09 -10.29
N GLY A 124 1.09 -4.17 -9.13
CA GLY A 124 1.73 -4.05 -7.83
C GLY A 124 2.29 -5.38 -7.31
N SER A 125 2.96 -5.34 -6.16
CA SER A 125 3.42 -6.54 -5.47
C SER A 125 3.12 -6.50 -3.98
N PHE A 126 2.52 -7.58 -3.50
CA PHE A 126 2.29 -7.93 -2.10
C PHE A 126 2.93 -9.30 -1.82
N SER A 127 4.13 -9.53 -2.32
CA SER A 127 4.80 -10.81 -2.19
C SER A 127 5.42 -10.96 -0.80
N ASP A 128 5.29 -12.17 -0.23
CA ASP A 128 5.86 -12.54 1.07
C ASP A 128 5.44 -11.59 2.21
N ILE A 129 4.22 -11.02 2.19
CA ILE A 129 3.72 -10.20 3.29
C ILE A 129 3.25 -11.06 4.47
N SER A 130 3.48 -10.54 5.68
CA SER A 130 2.80 -10.97 6.91
C SER A 130 1.61 -10.06 7.17
N CYS A 131 0.43 -10.62 7.38
CA CYS A 131 -0.74 -9.78 7.65
C CYS A 131 -1.69 -10.38 8.69
N LYS A 132 -2.39 -9.49 9.40
CA LYS A 132 -3.48 -9.85 10.30
C LYS A 132 -4.56 -8.78 10.23
N ASN A 133 -5.81 -9.20 9.94
CA ASN A 133 -6.93 -8.27 9.72
C ASN A 133 -6.57 -7.23 8.65
N PHE A 134 -6.08 -7.67 7.50
CA PHE A 134 -5.78 -6.82 6.36
C PHE A 134 -6.88 -6.93 5.31
N SER A 135 -7.23 -5.82 4.69
CA SER A 135 -8.30 -5.77 3.69
C SER A 135 -7.83 -5.07 2.42
N LEU A 136 -8.18 -5.68 1.29
CA LEU A 136 -8.21 -5.06 -0.03
C LEU A 136 -9.68 -5.10 -0.46
N HIS A 137 -10.40 -3.99 -0.33
CA HIS A 137 -11.86 -3.96 -0.47
C HIS A 137 -12.31 -2.99 -1.56
N SER A 138 -13.07 -3.50 -2.52
CA SER A 138 -13.51 -2.76 -3.71
C SER A 138 -12.33 -2.19 -4.49
N ASP A 139 -11.24 -2.94 -4.56
CA ASP A 139 -10.01 -2.55 -5.25
C ASP A 139 -9.90 -3.27 -6.60
N ASN A 140 -9.25 -2.62 -7.57
CA ASN A 140 -8.80 -3.30 -8.77
C ASN A 140 -7.36 -3.78 -8.54
N LEU A 141 -7.15 -5.11 -8.54
CA LEU A 141 -5.87 -5.77 -8.27
C LEU A 141 -5.23 -6.39 -9.53
N SER A 142 -5.71 -6.02 -10.70
CA SER A 142 -5.23 -6.59 -11.97
C SER A 142 -3.71 -6.48 -12.10
N GLY A 143 -3.06 -7.58 -12.49
CA GLY A 143 -1.60 -7.65 -12.64
C GLY A 143 -0.82 -7.65 -11.32
N THR A 144 -1.50 -7.70 -10.16
CA THR A 144 -0.83 -7.64 -8.85
C THR A 144 -0.30 -9.00 -8.44
N SER A 145 0.94 -9.05 -7.93
CA SER A 145 1.59 -10.27 -7.41
C SER A 145 1.27 -10.50 -5.94
N PHE A 146 0.84 -11.72 -5.61
CA PHE A 146 0.67 -12.22 -4.24
C PHE A 146 1.55 -13.45 -3.95
N LYS A 147 2.66 -13.61 -4.68
CA LYS A 147 3.56 -14.76 -4.49
C LYS A 147 4.03 -14.84 -3.04
N GLY A 148 3.91 -16.03 -2.45
CA GLY A 148 4.28 -16.27 -1.04
C GLY A 148 3.29 -15.72 0.00
N THR A 149 2.22 -15.04 -0.41
CA THR A 149 1.23 -14.43 0.48
C THR A 149 -0.08 -15.21 0.51
N MET A 150 -0.47 -15.72 1.66
CA MET A 150 -1.71 -16.50 1.81
C MET A 150 -2.95 -15.61 1.72
N LEU A 151 -3.76 -15.75 0.67
CA LEU A 151 -4.98 -14.97 0.46
C LEU A 151 -6.07 -15.26 1.50
N SER A 152 -5.97 -16.37 2.23
CA SER A 152 -6.86 -16.69 3.37
C SER A 152 -6.75 -15.68 4.53
N LEU A 153 -5.66 -14.90 4.59
CA LEU A 153 -5.39 -13.89 5.61
C LEU A 153 -5.84 -12.48 5.20
N ILE A 154 -6.28 -12.31 3.94
CA ILE A 154 -6.67 -11.04 3.35
C ILE A 154 -8.17 -11.06 3.05
N SER A 155 -8.88 -10.00 3.42
CA SER A 155 -10.24 -9.79 2.92
C SER A 155 -10.17 -9.16 1.52
N LEU A 156 -10.63 -9.89 0.50
CA LEU A 156 -10.68 -9.45 -0.91
C LEU A 156 -12.10 -9.05 -1.33
N LYS A 157 -12.94 -8.68 -0.38
CA LYS A 157 -14.36 -8.46 -0.61
C LYS A 157 -14.60 -7.37 -1.68
N MET A 158 -15.38 -7.71 -2.71
CA MET A 158 -15.74 -6.84 -3.84
C MET A 158 -14.54 -6.35 -4.69
N SER A 159 -13.37 -6.97 -4.55
CA SER A 159 -12.20 -6.62 -5.35
C SER A 159 -12.10 -7.45 -6.62
N ASP A 160 -11.61 -6.83 -7.68
CA ASP A 160 -11.27 -7.49 -8.93
C ASP A 160 -9.90 -8.15 -8.79
N ILE A 161 -9.86 -9.48 -8.86
CA ILE A 161 -8.62 -10.27 -8.77
C ILE A 161 -8.22 -10.87 -10.13
N SER A 162 -8.80 -10.40 -11.21
CA SER A 162 -8.47 -10.89 -12.55
C SER A 162 -7.00 -10.67 -12.88
N GLY A 163 -6.32 -11.73 -13.35
CA GLY A 163 -4.92 -11.65 -13.77
C GLY A 163 -3.92 -11.36 -12.65
N ILE A 164 -4.24 -11.63 -11.38
CA ILE A 164 -3.24 -11.60 -10.30
C ILE A 164 -2.18 -12.68 -10.52
N TYR A 165 -1.00 -12.50 -9.94
CA TYR A 165 0.08 -13.49 -10.00
C TYR A 165 0.23 -14.19 -8.64
N ILE A 166 0.33 -15.53 -8.70
CA ILE A 166 0.60 -16.42 -7.56
C ILE A 166 1.73 -17.39 -7.92
N SER A 167 2.23 -18.12 -6.94
CA SER A 167 3.28 -19.14 -7.17
C SER A 167 2.74 -20.33 -7.97
N GLU A 168 3.63 -21.04 -8.62
CA GLU A 168 3.32 -22.35 -9.19
C GLU A 168 2.75 -23.29 -8.11
N GLY A 169 1.68 -24.00 -8.47
CA GLY A 169 0.93 -24.84 -7.51
C GLY A 169 -0.07 -24.08 -6.64
N ALA A 170 -0.20 -22.75 -6.81
CA ALA A 170 -1.29 -21.91 -6.28
C ALA A 170 -1.54 -22.06 -4.77
N LYS A 171 -0.49 -22.28 -3.98
CA LYS A 171 -0.61 -22.45 -2.51
C LYS A 171 -1.27 -21.27 -1.81
N GLU A 172 -1.15 -20.07 -2.38
CA GLU A 172 -1.70 -18.82 -1.89
C GLU A 172 -3.23 -18.83 -1.85
N LEU A 173 -3.89 -19.61 -2.72
CA LEU A 173 -5.37 -19.77 -2.77
C LEU A 173 -5.92 -20.67 -1.65
N LYS A 174 -5.08 -21.43 -0.96
CA LYS A 174 -5.56 -22.37 0.08
C LYS A 174 -6.29 -21.62 1.19
N GLY A 175 -7.58 -21.93 1.35
CA GLY A 175 -8.45 -21.32 2.37
C GLY A 175 -8.86 -19.86 2.07
N ALA A 176 -8.58 -19.35 0.88
CA ALA A 176 -9.07 -18.04 0.45
C ALA A 176 -10.60 -17.99 0.47
N LYS A 177 -11.15 -16.83 0.87
CA LYS A 177 -12.60 -16.58 0.88
C LYS A 177 -12.92 -15.68 -0.32
N LEU A 178 -13.48 -16.29 -1.35
CA LEU A 178 -13.76 -15.67 -2.63
C LEU A 178 -15.26 -15.65 -2.90
N ASP A 179 -15.75 -14.63 -3.59
CA ASP A 179 -17.09 -14.67 -4.19
C ASP A 179 -17.10 -15.50 -5.49
N VAL A 180 -18.25 -15.60 -6.14
CA VAL A 180 -18.40 -16.46 -7.34
C VAL A 180 -17.53 -15.95 -8.49
N SER A 181 -17.49 -14.64 -8.74
CA SER A 181 -16.68 -14.07 -9.82
C SER A 181 -15.19 -14.30 -9.55
N GLN A 182 -14.74 -14.02 -8.35
CA GLN A 182 -13.35 -14.26 -7.93
C GLN A 182 -12.97 -15.75 -7.98
N ALA A 183 -13.90 -16.65 -7.68
CA ALA A 183 -13.65 -18.11 -7.79
C ALA A 183 -13.43 -18.54 -9.23
N LEU A 184 -14.14 -17.95 -10.19
CA LEU A 184 -13.91 -18.18 -11.63
C LEU A 184 -12.54 -17.68 -12.07
N ASP A 185 -12.12 -16.50 -11.61
CA ASP A 185 -10.79 -15.99 -11.90
C ASP A 185 -9.69 -16.86 -11.26
N ALA A 186 -9.89 -17.28 -10.02
CA ALA A 186 -8.97 -18.20 -9.35
C ALA A 186 -8.84 -19.55 -10.08
N ALA A 187 -9.93 -20.08 -10.64
CA ALA A 187 -9.90 -21.29 -11.45
C ALA A 187 -9.05 -21.13 -12.71
N LYS A 188 -9.13 -19.97 -13.39
CA LYS A 188 -8.29 -19.68 -14.55
C LYS A 188 -6.79 -19.62 -14.19
N LEU A 189 -6.45 -19.12 -13.00
CA LEU A 189 -5.05 -19.06 -12.55
C LEU A 189 -4.40 -20.43 -12.39
N ILE A 190 -5.20 -21.47 -12.15
CA ILE A 190 -4.72 -22.86 -12.03
C ILE A 190 -4.94 -23.68 -13.30
N GLY A 191 -5.28 -23.03 -14.41
CA GLY A 191 -5.41 -23.66 -15.73
C GLY A 191 -6.73 -24.37 -15.98
N VAL A 192 -7.79 -24.06 -15.20
CA VAL A 192 -9.14 -24.60 -15.43
C VAL A 192 -9.81 -23.82 -16.57
N GLU A 193 -10.27 -24.52 -17.59
CA GLU A 193 -11.14 -23.96 -18.62
C GLU A 193 -12.59 -23.95 -18.15
N ILE A 194 -13.28 -22.83 -18.34
CA ILE A 194 -14.66 -22.63 -17.89
C ILE A 194 -15.52 -22.56 -19.13
N PHE A 195 -16.52 -23.43 -19.23
CA PHE A 195 -17.56 -23.40 -20.26
C PHE A 195 -18.72 -22.50 -19.80
N GLU A 196 -19.23 -21.66 -20.69
CA GLU A 196 -20.47 -20.88 -20.49
C GLU A 196 -21.73 -21.73 -20.71
#